data_eca128386199ee4d2a3a5a5b6d482e27
#
_entry.id   eca128386199ee4d2a3a5a5b6d482e27
#
_cell.length_a   1.000
_cell.length_b   1.000
_cell.length_c   1.000
_cell.angle_alpha   90.00
_cell.angle_beta   90.00
_cell.angle_gamma   90.00
#
_symmetry.space_group_name_H-M   'P 1'
#
loop_
_entity.id
_entity.type
_entity.pdbx_description
1 polymer ?
#
loop_
_entity_poly.entity_id
_entity_poly.type
_entity_poly.pdbx_seq_one_letter_code
_entity_poly.pdbx_strand_id
1 'polypeptide(L)'
;MAIFINEKTKVLVQGMTGSEGTKHTARMIKSGTKIVGGVTPGKGGQSVEIEGISLPVFNSVSEAVAATGANASVVFVPPKFAKAAVIDAIDAKLPLVVVITEGIPVHDSAAFYAYAVEKGTTRLVGPNCPGLISPGKSNIGIIPADITGPGRIGLVSKSGTLTYQMMYELRDFGFSTAVGIGGDPIIGT
;
A
#
# COMPACT_ATOMS: atom_id res chain seq x y z
N MET A 1 3.31 -16.49 -10.88
CA MET A 1 2.03 -16.34 -10.15
C MET A 1 2.11 -15.05 -9.37
N ALA A 2 1.01 -14.32 -9.16
CA ALA A 2 0.97 -13.12 -8.33
C ALA A 2 -0.08 -13.32 -7.24
N ILE A 3 0.21 -12.89 -6.00
CA ILE A 3 -0.69 -13.04 -4.85
C ILE A 3 -1.06 -11.65 -4.38
N PHE A 4 -2.36 -11.40 -4.14
CA PHE A 4 -3.00 -10.14 -3.76
C PHE A 4 -2.95 -9.03 -4.81
N ILE A 5 -1.84 -8.85 -5.55
CA ILE A 5 -1.67 -7.76 -6.51
C ILE A 5 -1.14 -8.27 -7.85
N ASN A 6 -1.56 -7.64 -8.93
CA ASN A 6 -1.14 -7.95 -10.29
C ASN A 6 -1.22 -6.70 -11.19
N GLU A 7 -1.03 -6.87 -12.48
CA GLU A 7 -1.06 -5.80 -13.49
C GLU A 7 -2.42 -5.10 -13.64
N LYS A 8 -3.50 -5.68 -13.09
CA LYS A 8 -4.86 -5.08 -13.09
C LYS A 8 -5.15 -4.28 -11.81
N THR A 9 -4.26 -4.38 -10.81
CA THR A 9 -4.45 -3.68 -9.53
C THR A 9 -4.34 -2.18 -9.73
N LYS A 10 -5.41 -1.46 -9.37
CA LYS A 10 -5.51 0.00 -9.42
C LYS A 10 -5.38 0.55 -8.00
N VAL A 11 -4.35 1.35 -7.75
CA VAL A 11 -3.95 1.76 -6.41
C VAL A 11 -4.27 3.23 -6.14
N LEU A 12 -4.90 3.50 -5.01
CA LEU A 12 -5.01 4.84 -4.40
C LEU A 12 -3.90 5.05 -3.37
N VAL A 13 -3.37 6.26 -3.32
CA VAL A 13 -2.37 6.66 -2.31
C VAL A 13 -2.99 7.61 -1.32
N GLN A 14 -3.21 7.16 -0.09
CA GLN A 14 -3.67 8.03 0.99
C GLN A 14 -2.48 8.81 1.57
N GLY A 15 -2.59 10.13 1.63
CA GLY A 15 -1.49 11.02 1.98
C GLY A 15 -0.56 11.36 0.80
N MET A 16 -1.01 11.20 -0.46
CA MET A 16 -0.20 11.40 -1.67
C MET A 16 0.45 12.78 -1.76
N THR A 17 -0.18 13.82 -1.23
CA THR A 17 0.34 15.20 -1.27
C THR A 17 1.41 15.49 -0.22
N GLY A 18 1.69 14.55 0.68
CA GLY A 18 2.80 14.64 1.64
C GLY A 18 4.11 14.16 1.00
N SER A 19 5.25 14.55 1.59
CA SER A 19 6.59 14.23 1.07
C SER A 19 6.81 12.73 0.83
N GLU A 20 6.50 11.90 1.82
CA GLU A 20 6.64 10.43 1.67
C GLU A 20 5.63 9.86 0.68
N GLY A 21 4.37 10.32 0.70
CA GLY A 21 3.36 9.92 -0.26
C GLY A 21 3.79 10.20 -1.69
N THR A 22 4.24 11.41 -1.99
CA THR A 22 4.72 11.81 -3.34
C THR A 22 5.94 10.98 -3.76
N LYS A 23 6.95 10.88 -2.90
CA LYS A 23 8.20 10.15 -3.15
C LYS A 23 7.96 8.68 -3.48
N HIS A 24 7.15 8.00 -2.66
CA HIS A 24 6.87 6.58 -2.86
C HIS A 24 5.88 6.33 -3.99
N THR A 25 4.97 7.26 -4.28
CA THR A 25 4.14 7.20 -5.49
C THR A 25 5.01 7.16 -6.74
N ALA A 26 6.02 8.03 -6.84
CA ALA A 26 6.95 8.03 -7.96
C ALA A 26 7.67 6.67 -8.11
N ARG A 27 8.13 6.08 -7.00
CA ARG A 27 8.79 4.76 -7.01
C ARG A 27 7.85 3.63 -7.44
N MET A 28 6.61 3.65 -6.96
CA MET A 28 5.59 2.67 -7.35
C MET A 28 5.27 2.76 -8.85
N ILE A 29 5.12 3.98 -9.40
CA ILE A 29 4.91 4.20 -10.83
C ILE A 29 6.08 3.64 -11.65
N LYS A 30 7.33 3.94 -11.26
CA LYS A 30 8.54 3.40 -11.91
C LYS A 30 8.61 1.88 -11.88
N SER A 31 8.00 1.26 -10.88
CA SER A 31 7.89 -0.20 -10.75
C SER A 31 6.73 -0.81 -11.55
N GLY A 32 6.01 -0.01 -12.35
CA GLY A 32 4.87 -0.45 -13.15
C GLY A 32 3.54 -0.52 -12.41
N THR A 33 3.45 0.03 -11.20
CA THR A 33 2.20 0.07 -10.44
C THR A 33 1.22 1.07 -11.05
N LYS A 34 -0.02 0.66 -11.23
CA LYS A 34 -1.08 1.50 -11.76
C LYS A 34 -1.68 2.37 -10.65
N ILE A 35 -1.05 3.51 -10.39
CA ILE A 35 -1.62 4.53 -9.50
C ILE A 35 -2.72 5.28 -10.24
N VAL A 36 -3.89 5.40 -9.63
CA VAL A 36 -5.07 6.02 -10.27
C VAL A 36 -5.53 7.31 -9.60
N GLY A 37 -4.91 7.66 -8.46
CA GLY A 37 -5.17 8.90 -7.74
C GLY A 37 -4.70 8.86 -6.30
N GLY A 38 -4.88 9.96 -5.61
CA GLY A 38 -4.57 10.09 -4.19
C GLY A 38 -5.76 10.56 -3.37
N VAL A 39 -5.69 10.32 -2.07
CA VAL A 39 -6.66 10.84 -1.11
C VAL A 39 -5.95 11.71 -0.08
N THR A 40 -6.39 12.94 0.02
CA THR A 40 -5.94 13.91 1.04
C THR A 40 -7.12 14.80 1.40
N PRO A 41 -7.73 14.62 2.58
CA PRO A 41 -8.85 15.44 3.00
C PRO A 41 -8.54 16.94 2.93
N GLY A 42 -9.47 17.74 2.38
CA GLY A 42 -9.30 19.18 2.16
C GLY A 42 -8.51 19.57 0.91
N LYS A 43 -8.02 18.60 0.12
CA LYS A 43 -7.31 18.85 -1.15
C LYS A 43 -8.00 18.21 -2.36
N GLY A 44 -9.22 17.76 -2.21
CA GLY A 44 -10.02 17.23 -3.32
C GLY A 44 -10.18 18.23 -4.45
N GLY A 45 -10.20 17.73 -5.69
CA GLY A 45 -10.28 18.57 -6.90
C GLY A 45 -8.93 19.09 -7.40
N GLN A 46 -7.84 18.90 -6.66
CA GLN A 46 -6.48 19.20 -7.12
C GLN A 46 -5.92 18.03 -7.91
N SER A 47 -4.83 18.27 -8.62
CA SER A 47 -4.00 17.26 -9.24
C SER A 47 -2.55 17.41 -8.80
N VAL A 48 -1.83 16.29 -8.74
CA VAL A 48 -0.39 16.27 -8.45
C VAL A 48 0.34 15.63 -9.63
N GLU A 49 1.34 16.33 -10.14
CA GLU A 49 2.19 15.83 -11.21
C GLU A 49 3.29 14.94 -10.60
N ILE A 50 3.31 13.66 -10.96
CA ILE A 50 4.32 12.70 -10.51
C ILE A 50 4.78 11.86 -11.70
N GLU A 51 6.08 11.87 -11.99
CA GLU A 51 6.68 11.13 -13.11
C GLU A 51 5.99 11.42 -14.47
N GLY A 52 5.57 12.68 -14.68
CA GLY A 52 4.90 13.12 -15.91
C GLY A 52 3.44 12.67 -16.02
N ILE A 53 2.86 12.15 -14.94
CA ILE A 53 1.47 11.73 -14.87
C ILE A 53 0.71 12.69 -13.95
N SER A 54 -0.40 13.25 -14.44
CA SER A 54 -1.31 14.05 -13.62
C SER A 54 -2.26 13.14 -12.87
N LEU A 55 -2.13 13.09 -11.55
CA LEU A 55 -2.93 12.24 -10.67
C LEU A 55 -3.96 13.07 -9.90
N PRO A 56 -5.25 12.74 -9.99
CA PRO A 56 -6.28 13.45 -9.25
C PRO A 56 -6.20 13.19 -7.75
N VAL A 57 -6.55 14.18 -6.96
CA VAL A 57 -6.65 14.09 -5.50
C VAL A 57 -8.12 14.20 -5.09
N PHE A 58 -8.54 13.33 -4.18
CA PHE A 58 -9.90 13.26 -3.65
C PHE A 58 -9.92 13.55 -2.14
N ASN A 59 -11.09 13.91 -1.62
CA ASN A 59 -11.29 14.13 -0.19
C ASN A 59 -11.50 12.83 0.59
N SER A 60 -12.06 11.80 -0.04
CA SER A 60 -12.34 10.50 0.57
C SER A 60 -11.98 9.34 -0.36
N VAL A 61 -11.82 8.16 0.23
CA VAL A 61 -11.57 6.93 -0.53
C VAL A 61 -12.81 6.56 -1.36
N SER A 62 -14.02 6.77 -0.82
CA SER A 62 -15.26 6.49 -1.53
C SER A 62 -15.41 7.31 -2.81
N GLU A 63 -15.12 8.63 -2.78
CA GLU A 63 -15.07 9.46 -3.99
C GLU A 63 -14.04 8.94 -4.99
N ALA A 64 -12.84 8.61 -4.52
CA ALA A 64 -11.77 8.13 -5.37
C ALA A 64 -12.11 6.79 -6.03
N VAL A 65 -12.71 5.86 -5.30
CA VAL A 65 -13.15 4.56 -5.83
C VAL A 65 -14.23 4.74 -6.91
N ALA A 66 -15.22 5.59 -6.63
CA ALA A 66 -16.29 5.87 -7.60
C ALA A 66 -15.76 6.47 -8.91
N ALA A 67 -14.77 7.36 -8.82
CA ALA A 67 -14.19 8.03 -9.98
C ALA A 67 -13.21 7.16 -10.78
N THR A 68 -12.45 6.28 -10.11
CA THR A 68 -11.30 5.59 -10.73
C THR A 68 -11.47 4.08 -10.89
N GLY A 69 -12.38 3.49 -10.13
CA GLY A 69 -12.52 2.04 -10.02
C GLY A 69 -11.32 1.40 -9.33
N ALA A 70 -10.70 2.09 -8.37
CA ALA A 70 -9.59 1.55 -7.57
C ALA A 70 -10.01 0.31 -6.78
N ASN A 71 -9.08 -0.63 -6.61
CA ASN A 71 -9.28 -1.87 -5.88
C ASN A 71 -8.19 -2.17 -4.83
N ALA A 72 -7.30 -1.21 -4.60
CA ALA A 72 -6.33 -1.26 -3.52
C ALA A 72 -5.99 0.15 -3.04
N SER A 73 -5.57 0.27 -1.79
CA SER A 73 -5.05 1.52 -1.24
C SER A 73 -3.75 1.28 -0.48
N VAL A 74 -2.87 2.29 -0.49
CA VAL A 74 -1.69 2.35 0.37
C VAL A 74 -1.74 3.60 1.23
N VAL A 75 -1.38 3.44 2.51
CA VAL A 75 -1.53 4.48 3.54
C VAL A 75 -0.16 5.02 3.94
N PHE A 76 0.08 6.31 3.66
CA PHE A 76 1.28 7.07 4.03
C PHE A 76 0.97 8.26 4.96
N VAL A 77 -0.20 8.28 5.55
CA VAL A 77 -0.58 9.38 6.45
C VAL A 77 0.16 9.30 7.79
N PRO A 78 0.36 10.44 8.50
CA PRO A 78 0.93 10.42 9.85
C PRO A 78 0.14 9.52 10.82
N PRO A 79 0.79 8.94 11.85
CA PRO A 79 0.19 7.95 12.75
C PRO A 79 -1.17 8.37 13.34
N LYS A 80 -1.30 9.62 13.74
CA LYS A 80 -2.54 10.16 14.32
C LYS A 80 -3.76 10.18 13.38
N PHE A 81 -3.52 10.04 12.08
CA PHE A 81 -4.59 10.01 11.05
C PHE A 81 -4.78 8.62 10.46
N ALA A 82 -3.91 7.66 10.78
CA ALA A 82 -3.90 6.35 10.14
C ALA A 82 -5.19 5.55 10.39
N LYS A 83 -5.72 5.58 11.61
CA LYS A 83 -7.00 4.92 11.93
C LYS A 83 -8.15 5.41 11.05
N ALA A 84 -8.31 6.72 10.94
CA ALA A 84 -9.37 7.30 10.11
C ALA A 84 -9.20 6.93 8.64
N ALA A 85 -7.97 6.98 8.12
CA ALA A 85 -7.65 6.64 6.74
C ALA A 85 -7.92 5.16 6.41
N VAL A 86 -7.60 4.24 7.34
CA VAL A 86 -7.88 2.82 7.17
C VAL A 86 -9.38 2.53 7.24
N ILE A 87 -10.10 3.14 8.17
CA ILE A 87 -11.57 3.00 8.27
C ILE A 87 -12.26 3.51 7.00
N ASP A 88 -11.88 4.67 6.47
CA ASP A 88 -12.42 5.22 5.21
C ASP A 88 -12.23 4.22 4.05
N ALA A 89 -11.09 3.55 3.98
CA ALA A 89 -10.83 2.54 2.96
C ALA A 89 -11.66 1.25 3.16
N ILE A 90 -11.91 0.83 4.40
CA ILE A 90 -12.78 -0.30 4.73
C ILE A 90 -14.24 0.02 4.37
N ASP A 91 -14.72 1.22 4.70
CA ASP A 91 -16.07 1.68 4.38
C ASP A 91 -16.29 1.79 2.87
N ALA A 92 -15.26 2.16 2.12
CA ALA A 92 -15.26 2.14 0.65
C ALA A 92 -15.16 0.70 0.07
N LYS A 93 -15.11 -0.33 0.91
CA LYS A 93 -15.03 -1.76 0.54
C LYS A 93 -13.84 -2.10 -0.36
N LEU A 94 -12.72 -1.42 -0.17
CA LEU A 94 -11.50 -1.78 -0.90
C LEU A 94 -11.04 -3.19 -0.49
N PRO A 95 -10.82 -4.09 -1.45
CA PRO A 95 -10.38 -5.46 -1.14
C PRO A 95 -9.04 -5.55 -0.42
N LEU A 96 -8.14 -4.58 -0.68
CA LEU A 96 -6.78 -4.57 -0.11
C LEU A 96 -6.40 -3.17 0.37
N VAL A 97 -5.93 -3.08 1.61
CA VAL A 97 -5.35 -1.86 2.19
C VAL A 97 -3.99 -2.17 2.78
N VAL A 98 -2.96 -1.46 2.31
CA VAL A 98 -1.57 -1.62 2.76
C VAL A 98 -1.20 -0.44 3.64
N VAL A 99 -0.87 -0.70 4.90
CA VAL A 99 -0.60 0.35 5.90
C VAL A 99 0.90 0.42 6.16
N ILE A 100 1.56 1.42 5.56
CA ILE A 100 3.01 1.62 5.70
C ILE A 100 3.35 2.30 7.02
N THR A 101 2.49 3.18 7.48
CA THR A 101 2.67 4.03 8.65
C THR A 101 3.15 3.24 9.87
N GLU A 102 4.26 3.69 10.45
CA GLU A 102 4.83 3.24 11.71
C GLU A 102 4.39 4.15 12.86
N GLY A 103 4.39 3.63 14.09
CA GLY A 103 4.10 4.42 15.30
C GLY A 103 2.62 4.71 15.53
N ILE A 104 1.74 3.94 14.92
CA ILE A 104 0.30 4.01 15.20
C ILE A 104 0.05 3.49 16.62
N PRO A 105 -0.73 4.19 17.46
CA PRO A 105 -1.10 3.67 18.77
C PRO A 105 -1.72 2.27 18.67
N VAL A 106 -1.28 1.34 19.52
CA VAL A 106 -1.75 -0.06 19.52
C VAL A 106 -3.27 -0.16 19.59
N HIS A 107 -3.90 0.69 20.40
CA HIS A 107 -5.35 0.76 20.50
C HIS A 107 -6.03 1.11 19.16
N ASP A 108 -5.44 2.01 18.38
CA ASP A 108 -5.98 2.38 17.07
C ASP A 108 -5.79 1.26 16.05
N SER A 109 -4.65 0.56 16.10
CA SER A 109 -4.41 -0.63 15.28
C SER A 109 -5.40 -1.75 15.61
N ALA A 110 -5.66 -2.01 16.89
CA ALA A 110 -6.66 -2.97 17.34
C ALA A 110 -8.07 -2.61 16.84
N ALA A 111 -8.42 -1.33 16.92
CA ALA A 111 -9.74 -0.85 16.52
C ALA A 111 -9.99 -1.03 15.01
N PHE A 112 -9.07 -0.58 14.14
CA PHE A 112 -9.30 -0.75 12.70
C PHE A 112 -9.16 -2.20 12.25
N TYR A 113 -8.33 -3.01 12.91
CA TYR A 113 -8.25 -4.44 12.63
C TYR A 113 -9.57 -5.15 12.95
N ALA A 114 -10.11 -4.92 14.16
CA ALA A 114 -11.40 -5.46 14.55
C ALA A 114 -12.52 -5.05 13.59
N TYR A 115 -12.50 -3.79 13.16
CA TYR A 115 -13.46 -3.26 12.20
C TYR A 115 -13.34 -3.94 10.82
N ALA A 116 -12.12 -4.17 10.34
CA ALA A 116 -11.90 -4.89 9.09
C ALA A 116 -12.42 -6.33 9.16
N VAL A 117 -12.21 -7.02 10.28
CA VAL A 117 -12.72 -8.38 10.53
C VAL A 117 -14.24 -8.39 10.56
N GLU A 118 -14.86 -7.44 11.27
CA GLU A 118 -16.32 -7.29 11.32
C GLU A 118 -16.95 -7.09 9.93
N LYS A 119 -16.36 -6.20 9.12
CA LYS A 119 -16.85 -5.92 7.77
C LYS A 119 -16.58 -7.05 6.78
N GLY A 120 -15.51 -7.80 6.94
CA GLY A 120 -15.17 -8.96 6.11
C GLY A 120 -14.89 -8.67 4.64
N THR A 121 -14.79 -7.40 4.23
CA THR A 121 -14.61 -6.98 2.83
C THR A 121 -13.18 -6.61 2.48
N THR A 122 -12.35 -6.29 3.48
CA THR A 122 -11.04 -5.69 3.32
C THR A 122 -9.96 -6.51 4.00
N ARG A 123 -8.94 -6.89 3.24
CA ARG A 123 -7.71 -7.44 3.80
C ARG A 123 -6.75 -6.29 4.10
N LEU A 124 -6.20 -6.30 5.30
CA LEU A 124 -5.15 -5.37 5.71
C LEU A 124 -3.78 -6.04 5.56
N VAL A 125 -2.77 -5.29 5.15
CA VAL A 125 -1.34 -5.64 5.22
C VAL A 125 -0.64 -4.56 6.02
N GLY A 126 0.08 -4.92 7.07
CA GLY A 126 0.63 -3.99 8.05
C GLY A 126 -0.29 -3.82 9.27
N PRO A 127 -0.11 -2.78 10.08
CA PRO A 127 0.72 -1.58 9.89
C PRO A 127 2.23 -1.82 10.09
N ASN A 128 3.02 -0.73 9.93
CA ASN A 128 4.49 -0.76 10.05
C ASN A 128 5.10 -1.82 9.13
N CYS A 129 4.77 -1.77 7.84
CA CYS A 129 5.21 -2.74 6.85
C CYS A 129 5.86 -2.06 5.64
N PRO A 130 6.73 -2.77 4.91
CA PRO A 130 7.28 -2.26 3.66
C PRO A 130 6.30 -2.41 2.48
N GLY A 131 5.15 -3.07 2.69
CA GLY A 131 4.19 -3.37 1.64
C GLY A 131 4.42 -4.72 0.98
N LEU A 132 4.01 -4.83 -0.28
CA LEU A 132 4.14 -6.06 -1.07
C LEU A 132 4.48 -5.75 -2.53
N ILE A 133 5.20 -6.68 -3.15
CA ILE A 133 5.59 -6.61 -4.56
C ILE A 133 5.36 -7.95 -5.26
N SER A 134 4.79 -7.89 -6.46
CA SER A 134 4.86 -8.97 -7.46
C SER A 134 5.70 -8.43 -8.62
N PRO A 135 7.00 -8.80 -8.70
CA PRO A 135 7.95 -8.18 -9.62
C PRO A 135 7.48 -8.23 -11.08
N GLY A 136 7.65 -7.13 -11.79
CA GLY A 136 7.19 -6.96 -13.18
C GLY A 136 5.67 -6.78 -13.32
N LYS A 137 4.91 -6.69 -12.22
CA LYS A 137 3.45 -6.55 -12.24
C LYS A 137 2.92 -5.39 -11.41
N SER A 138 3.25 -5.35 -10.13
CA SER A 138 2.82 -4.29 -9.22
C SER A 138 3.68 -4.28 -7.96
N ASN A 139 3.89 -3.09 -7.41
CA ASN A 139 4.55 -2.84 -6.13
C ASN A 139 3.69 -1.85 -5.34
N ILE A 140 3.18 -2.25 -4.17
CA ILE A 140 2.37 -1.39 -3.30
C ILE A 140 3.12 -1.20 -1.99
N GLY A 141 3.79 -0.07 -1.86
CA GLY A 141 4.58 0.26 -0.66
C GLY A 141 5.94 0.86 -0.98
N ILE A 142 6.93 0.47 -0.19
CA ILE A 142 8.27 1.06 -0.21
C ILE A 142 9.37 0.05 -0.60
N ILE A 143 9.01 -1.15 -1.03
CA ILE A 143 9.96 -2.21 -1.39
C ILE A 143 10.79 -1.74 -2.60
N PRO A 144 12.14 -1.80 -2.53
CA PRO A 144 13.00 -1.49 -3.65
C PRO A 144 12.82 -2.53 -4.77
N ALA A 145 12.39 -2.08 -5.95
CA ALA A 145 12.11 -3.00 -7.07
C ALA A 145 13.39 -3.53 -7.74
N ASP A 146 14.50 -2.85 -7.59
CA ASP A 146 15.81 -3.18 -8.16
C ASP A 146 16.48 -4.39 -7.49
N ILE A 147 16.07 -4.74 -6.28
CA ILE A 147 16.54 -5.96 -5.59
C ILE A 147 15.58 -7.14 -5.75
N THR A 148 14.52 -7.00 -6.55
CA THR A 148 13.52 -8.06 -6.76
C THR A 148 13.29 -8.31 -8.23
N GLY A 149 13.74 -9.46 -8.73
CA GLY A 149 13.42 -9.93 -10.08
C GLY A 149 12.18 -10.84 -10.10
N PRO A 150 11.54 -11.04 -11.27
CA PRO A 150 10.48 -12.04 -11.41
C PRO A 150 11.02 -13.45 -11.31
N GLY A 151 10.35 -14.31 -10.53
CA GLY A 151 10.79 -15.69 -10.31
C GLY A 151 9.76 -16.54 -9.57
N ARG A 152 10.24 -17.53 -8.82
CA ARG A 152 9.40 -18.58 -8.20
C ARG A 152 9.26 -18.44 -6.69
N ILE A 153 10.11 -17.68 -6.03
CA ILE A 153 10.13 -17.60 -4.56
C ILE A 153 8.94 -16.78 -4.07
N GLY A 154 8.22 -17.31 -3.11
CA GLY A 154 7.28 -16.54 -2.28
C GLY A 154 7.99 -16.14 -0.99
N LEU A 155 7.96 -14.85 -0.63
CA LEU A 155 8.55 -14.33 0.60
C LEU A 155 7.47 -13.69 1.46
N VAL A 156 7.36 -14.14 2.70
CA VAL A 156 6.53 -13.51 3.74
C VAL A 156 7.42 -13.25 4.95
N SER A 157 7.52 -11.99 5.36
CA SER A 157 8.46 -11.59 6.41
C SER A 157 7.88 -10.51 7.32
N LYS A 158 8.13 -10.64 8.62
CA LYS A 158 7.79 -9.62 9.61
C LYS A 158 8.84 -8.51 9.69
N SER A 159 10.09 -8.82 9.43
CA SER A 159 11.21 -7.87 9.50
C SER A 159 11.37 -7.10 8.20
N GLY A 160 11.35 -5.77 8.25
CA GLY A 160 11.66 -4.93 7.09
C GLY A 160 13.09 -5.16 6.56
N THR A 161 14.08 -5.12 7.45
CA THR A 161 15.51 -5.27 7.10
C THR A 161 15.82 -6.65 6.53
N LEU A 162 15.40 -7.72 7.22
CA LEU A 162 15.63 -9.09 6.74
C LEU A 162 14.90 -9.37 5.42
N THR A 163 13.75 -8.76 5.21
CA THR A 163 13.04 -8.83 3.92
C THR A 163 13.94 -8.35 2.78
N TYR A 164 14.56 -7.18 2.93
CA TYR A 164 15.42 -6.63 1.89
C TYR A 164 16.73 -7.41 1.72
N GLN A 165 17.31 -7.90 2.81
CA GLN A 165 18.50 -8.75 2.75
C GLN A 165 18.19 -10.04 1.97
N MET A 166 17.13 -10.74 2.29
CA MET A 166 16.73 -11.96 1.57
C MET A 166 16.41 -11.68 0.11
N MET A 167 15.76 -10.56 -0.20
CA MET A 167 15.50 -10.15 -1.58
C MET A 167 16.80 -9.95 -2.35
N TYR A 168 17.77 -9.28 -1.76
CA TYR A 168 19.07 -9.04 -2.38
C TYR A 168 19.85 -10.33 -2.60
N GLU A 169 19.92 -11.22 -1.61
CA GLU A 169 20.65 -12.48 -1.69
C GLU A 169 20.02 -13.47 -2.69
N LEU A 170 18.68 -13.45 -2.81
CA LEU A 170 17.93 -14.37 -3.67
C LEU A 170 17.48 -13.74 -5.00
N ARG A 171 18.00 -12.55 -5.34
CA ARG A 171 17.58 -11.80 -6.53
C ARG A 171 17.73 -12.57 -7.84
N ASP A 172 18.73 -13.44 -7.94
CA ASP A 172 19.00 -14.25 -9.14
C ASP A 172 17.98 -15.36 -9.34
N PHE A 173 17.33 -15.82 -8.26
CA PHE A 173 16.23 -16.79 -8.31
C PHE A 173 14.88 -16.11 -8.57
N GLY A 174 14.76 -14.87 -8.17
CA GLY A 174 13.57 -14.04 -8.34
C GLY A 174 12.34 -14.45 -7.53
N PHE A 175 11.37 -13.55 -7.48
CA PHE A 175 10.19 -13.67 -6.63
C PHE A 175 8.90 -13.68 -7.44
N SER A 176 7.95 -14.50 -7.01
CA SER A 176 6.57 -14.46 -7.49
C SER A 176 5.78 -13.35 -6.79
N THR A 177 5.95 -13.27 -5.48
CA THR A 177 5.41 -12.23 -4.60
C THR A 177 6.24 -12.17 -3.32
N ALA A 178 6.51 -10.97 -2.84
CA ALA A 178 7.08 -10.74 -1.52
C ALA A 178 6.18 -9.82 -0.72
N VAL A 179 5.92 -10.18 0.54
CA VAL A 179 5.02 -9.47 1.45
C VAL A 179 5.74 -9.20 2.77
N GLY A 180 5.84 -7.92 3.14
CA GLY A 180 6.18 -7.54 4.49
C GLY A 180 4.91 -7.39 5.32
N ILE A 181 4.75 -8.24 6.34
CA ILE A 181 3.48 -8.30 7.08
C ILE A 181 3.33 -7.25 8.17
N GLY A 182 4.41 -6.54 8.50
CA GLY A 182 4.40 -5.48 9.51
C GLY A 182 5.08 -5.83 10.83
N GLY A 183 5.73 -4.81 11.41
CA GLY A 183 6.51 -4.93 12.65
C GLY A 183 5.69 -4.75 13.92
N ASP A 184 4.51 -4.18 13.84
CA ASP A 184 3.69 -3.82 14.99
C ASP A 184 3.14 -5.04 15.77
N PRO A 185 2.75 -4.88 17.05
CA PRO A 185 2.14 -5.95 17.85
C PRO A 185 0.83 -6.47 17.27
N ILE A 186 0.04 -5.59 16.67
CA ILE A 186 -1.22 -5.92 16.00
C ILE A 186 -1.09 -5.62 14.53
N ILE A 187 -1.22 -6.65 13.71
CA ILE A 187 -1.16 -6.58 12.24
C ILE A 187 -2.38 -7.27 11.65
N GLY A 188 -2.80 -6.83 10.46
CA GLY A 188 -3.96 -7.35 9.76
C GLY A 188 -3.66 -8.48 8.76
N THR A 189 -2.36 -8.79 8.61
CA THR A 189 -1.90 -9.75 7.58
C THR A 189 -2.03 -11.18 8.01
#